data_1718f1817c350f3a29240cc8d408ac45
#
_entry.id   1718f1817c350f3a29240cc8d408ac45
#
_cell.length_a   1.000
_cell.length_b   1.000
_cell.length_c   1.000
_cell.angle_alpha   90.00
_cell.angle_beta   90.00
_cell.angle_gamma   90.00
#
_symmetry.space_group_name_H-M   'P 1'
#
loop_
_entity.id
_entity.type
_entity.pdbx_description
1 polymer ?
#
loop_
_entity_poly.entity_id
_entity_poly.type
_entity_poly.pdbx_seq_one_letter_code
_entity_poly.pdbx_strand_id
1 'polypeptide(L)'
;LLGAREPEIYGATAFEDYLDRLRELFPSLDIVYFQSNHEGDLIDYLQQDEVRHAYGVVINGGAFSHYSYAIADALRMVEAPLIEVHISNTYAREDFRQRDVLAPVCEGVIIGMGLDGYRLALANLSSRRV
;
A
#
# COMPACT_ATOMS: atom_id res chain seq x y z
N LEU A 1 5.79 -6.30 6.04
CA LEU A 1 5.93 -5.14 6.91
C LEU A 1 4.93 -5.17 8.05
N LEU A 2 3.67 -5.48 7.73
CA LEU A 2 2.61 -5.53 8.74
C LEU A 2 2.90 -6.57 9.81
N GLY A 3 3.25 -7.79 9.41
CA GLY A 3 3.53 -8.85 10.36
C GLY A 3 4.74 -8.58 11.24
N ALA A 4 5.71 -7.81 10.74
CA ALA A 4 6.91 -7.47 11.50
C ALA A 4 6.70 -6.27 12.42
N ARG A 5 5.82 -5.33 12.05
CA ARG A 5 5.64 -4.08 12.81
C ARG A 5 4.67 -4.21 13.96
N GLU A 6 3.56 -4.88 13.75
CA GLU A 6 2.49 -4.98 14.76
C GLU A 6 2.01 -6.43 14.88
N PRO A 7 2.92 -7.36 15.27
CA PRO A 7 2.57 -8.78 15.29
C PRO A 7 1.45 -9.11 16.27
N GLU A 8 1.31 -8.35 17.34
CA GLU A 8 0.25 -8.55 18.32
C GLU A 8 -1.12 -8.16 17.76
N ILE A 9 -1.19 -7.34 16.71
CA ILE A 9 -2.44 -6.91 16.10
C ILE A 9 -2.71 -7.69 14.82
N TYR A 10 -1.72 -7.83 13.95
CA TYR A 10 -1.93 -8.35 12.60
C TYR A 10 -1.25 -9.67 12.32
N GLY A 11 -0.07 -9.95 12.88
CA GLY A 11 0.66 -11.19 12.68
C GLY A 11 1.06 -11.45 11.21
N ALA A 12 2.25 -12.03 11.01
CA ALA A 12 2.73 -12.32 9.66
C ALA A 12 1.88 -13.39 8.97
N THR A 13 1.51 -14.46 9.70
CA THR A 13 0.69 -15.55 9.15
C THR A 13 -0.68 -15.05 8.76
N ALA A 14 -1.28 -14.18 9.58
CA ALA A 14 -2.59 -13.62 9.29
C ALA A 14 -2.56 -12.79 8.00
N PHE A 15 -1.47 -12.06 7.75
CA PHE A 15 -1.36 -11.28 6.52
C PHE A 15 -1.19 -12.18 5.30
N GLU A 16 -0.40 -13.23 5.39
CA GLU A 16 -0.23 -14.17 4.29
C GLU A 16 -1.54 -14.87 3.94
N ASP A 17 -2.30 -15.28 4.94
CA ASP A 17 -3.62 -15.85 4.72
C ASP A 17 -4.55 -14.85 4.05
N TYR A 18 -4.49 -13.61 4.47
CA TYR A 18 -5.30 -12.55 3.88
C TYR A 18 -4.92 -12.30 2.41
N LEU A 19 -3.64 -12.33 2.10
CA LEU A 19 -3.14 -12.17 0.74
C LEU A 19 -3.67 -13.29 -0.18
N ASP A 20 -3.68 -14.53 0.32
CA ASP A 20 -4.25 -15.65 -0.42
C ASP A 20 -5.74 -15.45 -0.69
N ARG A 21 -6.47 -14.91 0.29
CA ARG A 21 -7.90 -14.60 0.13
C ARG A 21 -8.11 -13.50 -0.91
N LEU A 22 -7.25 -12.50 -0.94
CA LEU A 22 -7.32 -11.46 -1.96
C LEU A 22 -7.15 -12.04 -3.36
N ARG A 23 -6.23 -12.99 -3.52
CA ARG A 23 -6.02 -13.67 -4.80
C ARG A 23 -7.25 -14.47 -5.22
N GLU A 24 -7.94 -15.07 -4.27
CA GLU A 24 -9.19 -15.78 -4.55
C GLU A 24 -10.32 -14.83 -4.93
N LEU A 25 -10.40 -13.68 -4.27
CA LEU A 25 -11.45 -12.68 -4.52
C LEU A 25 -11.27 -11.97 -5.86
N PHE A 26 -10.02 -11.82 -6.30
CA PHE A 26 -9.71 -11.11 -7.55
C PHE A 26 -8.90 -12.00 -8.49
N PRO A 27 -9.51 -13.08 -8.99
CA PRO A 27 -8.76 -14.06 -9.79
C PRO A 27 -8.27 -13.50 -11.13
N SER A 28 -8.83 -12.41 -11.61
CA SER A 28 -8.38 -11.76 -12.85
C SER A 28 -7.16 -10.85 -12.63
N LEU A 29 -6.78 -10.61 -11.38
CA LEU A 29 -5.60 -9.79 -11.04
C LEU A 29 -4.43 -10.69 -10.68
N ASP A 30 -3.26 -10.36 -11.20
CA ASP A 30 -2.01 -10.98 -10.75
C ASP A 30 -1.45 -10.13 -9.62
N ILE A 31 -1.67 -10.58 -8.39
CA ILE A 31 -1.30 -9.83 -7.20
C ILE A 31 0.11 -10.19 -6.78
N VAL A 32 1.02 -9.24 -6.88
CA VAL A 32 2.41 -9.38 -6.45
C VAL A 32 2.61 -8.57 -5.19
N TYR A 33 3.20 -9.17 -4.18
CA TYR A 33 3.43 -8.53 -2.90
C TYR A 33 4.92 -8.29 -2.68
N PHE A 34 5.27 -7.09 -2.26
CA PHE A 34 6.64 -6.73 -1.90
C PHE A 34 6.63 -5.99 -0.56
N GLN A 35 7.61 -6.29 0.28
CA GLN A 35 7.71 -5.69 1.60
C GLN A 35 9.17 -5.46 1.94
N SER A 36 9.49 -4.30 2.52
CA SER A 36 10.81 -4.01 3.05
C SER A 36 10.71 -2.97 4.15
N ASN A 37 11.63 -3.04 5.11
CA ASN A 37 11.81 -2.03 6.15
C ASN A 37 12.76 -0.92 5.71
N HIS A 38 13.33 -1.02 4.51
CA HIS A 38 14.33 -0.09 4.01
C HIS A 38 13.75 0.79 2.93
N GLU A 39 13.85 2.09 3.11
CA GLU A 39 13.34 3.08 2.16
C GLU A 39 13.92 2.87 0.76
N GLY A 40 15.24 2.61 0.68
CA GLY A 40 15.90 2.38 -0.60
C GLY A 40 15.35 1.19 -1.37
N ASP A 41 15.00 0.11 -0.66
CA ASP A 41 14.42 -1.07 -1.31
C ASP A 41 13.07 -0.75 -1.92
N LEU A 42 12.26 0.04 -1.22
CA LEU A 42 10.94 0.44 -1.72
C LEU A 42 11.10 1.32 -2.97
N ILE A 43 12.05 2.24 -2.94
CA ILE A 43 12.32 3.12 -4.08
C ILE A 43 12.79 2.30 -5.28
N ASP A 44 13.73 1.39 -5.06
CA ASP A 44 14.25 0.54 -6.14
C ASP A 44 13.13 -0.32 -6.75
N TYR A 45 12.25 -0.85 -5.91
CA TYR A 45 11.12 -1.64 -6.39
C TYR A 45 10.18 -0.80 -7.26
N LEU A 46 9.85 0.42 -6.80
CA LEU A 46 8.96 1.31 -7.53
C LEU A 46 9.53 1.76 -8.87
N GLN A 47 10.85 1.71 -9.03
CA GLN A 47 11.51 2.12 -10.27
C GLN A 47 11.55 1.01 -11.33
N GLN A 48 11.16 -0.22 -10.99
CA GLN A 48 11.11 -1.32 -11.95
C GLN A 48 10.01 -1.08 -12.97
N ASP A 49 10.26 -1.43 -14.22
CA ASP A 49 9.30 -1.21 -15.30
C ASP A 49 7.97 -1.93 -15.05
N GLU A 50 8.03 -3.17 -14.52
CA GLU A 50 6.82 -3.95 -14.22
C GLU A 50 5.94 -3.27 -13.19
N VAL A 51 6.54 -2.52 -12.26
CA VAL A 51 5.80 -1.80 -11.22
C VAL A 51 5.28 -0.48 -11.77
N ARG A 52 6.13 0.26 -12.48
CA ARG A 52 5.75 1.57 -13.02
C ARG A 52 4.58 1.48 -14.00
N HIS A 53 4.49 0.38 -14.72
CA HIS A 53 3.45 0.15 -15.75
C HIS A 53 2.46 -0.94 -15.34
N ALA A 54 2.38 -1.25 -14.05
CA ALA A 54 1.41 -2.21 -13.54
C ALA A 54 -0.02 -1.72 -13.78
N TYR A 55 -0.98 -2.62 -13.67
CA TYR A 55 -2.39 -2.26 -13.73
C TYR A 55 -2.78 -1.29 -12.62
N GLY A 56 -2.20 -1.46 -11.45
CA GLY A 56 -2.37 -0.56 -10.31
C GLY A 56 -1.35 -0.89 -9.23
N VAL A 57 -1.11 0.05 -8.34
CA VAL A 57 -0.22 -0.12 -7.21
C VAL A 57 -0.94 0.30 -5.94
N VAL A 58 -0.92 -0.59 -4.95
CA VAL A 58 -1.44 -0.30 -3.61
C VAL A 58 -0.26 -0.23 -2.67
N ILE A 59 -0.09 0.92 -2.01
CA ILE A 59 1.04 1.13 -1.12
C ILE A 59 0.60 1.39 0.31
N ASN A 60 1.24 0.71 1.25
CA ASN A 60 1.20 1.05 2.66
C ASN A 60 2.61 1.47 3.06
N GLY A 61 2.84 2.76 3.11
CA GLY A 61 4.16 3.30 3.43
C GLY A 61 4.50 3.24 4.92
N GLY A 62 3.51 2.91 5.76
CA GLY A 62 3.72 2.90 7.20
C GLY A 62 4.23 4.25 7.69
N ALA A 63 5.25 4.22 8.52
CA ALA A 63 5.83 5.46 9.06
C ALA A 63 6.47 6.34 7.98
N PHE A 64 6.94 5.74 6.87
CA PHE A 64 7.52 6.51 5.76
C PHE A 64 6.52 7.51 5.17
N SER A 65 5.23 7.23 5.24
CA SER A 65 4.21 8.13 4.70
C SER A 65 4.19 9.49 5.39
N HIS A 66 4.77 9.59 6.59
CA HIS A 66 4.77 10.83 7.36
C HIS A 66 5.95 11.74 7.04
N TYR A 67 6.99 11.22 6.36
CA TYR A 67 8.20 12.03 6.13
C TYR A 67 9.01 11.68 4.89
N SER A 68 8.74 10.58 4.20
CA SER A 68 9.61 10.18 3.09
C SER A 68 9.28 10.89 1.79
N TYR A 69 9.95 12.01 1.57
CA TYR A 69 9.87 12.71 0.29
C TYR A 69 10.52 11.90 -0.83
N ALA A 70 11.52 11.06 -0.50
CA ALA A 70 12.18 10.23 -1.50
C ALA A 70 11.22 9.19 -2.08
N ILE A 71 10.38 8.57 -1.23
CA ILE A 71 9.35 7.65 -1.72
C ILE A 71 8.29 8.41 -2.51
N ALA A 72 7.88 9.59 -2.04
CA ALA A 72 6.92 10.41 -2.78
C ALA A 72 7.42 10.73 -4.18
N ASP A 73 8.70 11.07 -4.33
CA ASP A 73 9.29 11.35 -5.62
C ASP A 73 9.32 10.11 -6.52
N ALA A 74 9.63 8.94 -5.95
CA ALA A 74 9.59 7.68 -6.70
C ALA A 74 8.16 7.37 -7.17
N LEU A 75 7.17 7.61 -6.33
CA LEU A 75 5.76 7.38 -6.69
C LEU A 75 5.31 8.27 -7.84
N ARG A 76 5.83 9.50 -7.95
CA ARG A 76 5.49 10.40 -9.05
C ARG A 76 5.90 9.83 -10.41
N MET A 77 6.88 8.94 -10.44
CA MET A 77 7.35 8.31 -11.67
C MET A 77 6.58 7.06 -12.04
N VAL A 78 5.68 6.60 -11.18
CA VAL A 78 4.82 5.44 -11.44
C VAL A 78 3.65 5.89 -12.30
N GLU A 79 3.46 5.24 -13.45
CA GLU A 79 2.36 5.57 -14.36
C GLU A 79 1.07 4.85 -14.02
N ALA A 80 1.17 3.77 -13.22
CA ALA A 80 0.00 3.04 -12.75
C ALA A 80 -0.82 3.87 -11.77
N PRO A 81 -2.14 3.64 -11.67
CA PRO A 81 -2.94 4.22 -10.59
C PRO A 81 -2.40 3.83 -9.22
N LEU A 82 -2.27 4.80 -8.33
CA LEU A 82 -1.72 4.61 -6.99
C LEU A 82 -2.81 4.80 -5.94
N ILE A 83 -2.98 3.83 -5.07
CA ILE A 83 -3.89 3.93 -3.92
C ILE A 83 -3.07 3.67 -2.67
N GLU A 84 -3.15 4.60 -1.73
CA GLU A 84 -2.49 4.46 -0.43
C GLU A 84 -3.45 3.83 0.57
N VAL A 85 -2.94 2.89 1.39
CA VAL A 85 -3.71 2.23 2.44
C VAL A 85 -2.99 2.37 3.77
N HIS A 86 -3.73 2.74 4.80
CA HIS A 86 -3.30 2.69 6.18
C HIS A 86 -4.28 1.82 6.96
N ILE A 87 -3.76 0.84 7.70
CA ILE A 87 -4.60 -0.12 8.43
C ILE A 87 -5.28 0.54 9.61
N SER A 88 -4.53 1.31 10.39
CA SER A 88 -5.09 2.03 11.53
C SER A 88 -5.57 3.41 11.13
N ASN A 89 -6.46 3.97 11.95
CA ASN A 89 -6.89 5.36 11.75
C ASN A 89 -5.78 6.30 12.22
N THR A 90 -5.01 6.83 11.28
CA THR A 90 -3.87 7.70 11.58
C THR A 90 -4.28 8.99 12.25
N TYR A 91 -5.52 9.44 12.06
CA TYR A 91 -6.03 10.66 12.68
C TYR A 91 -6.33 10.48 14.17
N ALA A 92 -6.43 9.24 14.64
CA ALA A 92 -6.63 8.93 16.05
C ALA A 92 -5.32 8.68 16.80
N ARG A 93 -4.17 8.86 16.15
CA ARG A 93 -2.84 8.61 16.71
C ARG A 93 -2.11 9.94 16.93
N GLU A 94 -0.78 9.88 17.14
CA GLU A 94 0.02 11.09 17.40
C GLU A 94 -0.09 12.08 16.23
N ASP A 95 0.06 13.38 16.53
CA ASP A 95 -0.12 14.44 15.54
C ASP A 95 0.72 14.24 14.28
N PHE A 96 1.98 13.75 14.41
CA PHE A 96 2.83 13.55 13.23
C PHE A 96 2.26 12.51 12.26
N ARG A 97 1.38 11.61 12.74
CA ARG A 97 0.77 10.58 11.90
C ARG A 97 -0.39 11.11 11.06
N GLN A 98 -0.82 12.33 11.33
CA GLN A 98 -1.84 12.99 10.52
C GLN A 98 -1.24 13.60 9.26
N ARG A 99 0.07 13.81 9.25
CA ARG A 99 0.78 14.31 8.07
C ARG A 99 1.10 13.15 7.14
N ASP A 100 0.76 13.30 5.87
CA ASP A 100 0.97 12.28 4.85
C ASP A 100 1.56 12.91 3.60
N VAL A 101 2.84 12.64 3.36
CA VAL A 101 3.54 13.21 2.20
C VAL A 101 3.35 12.36 0.94
N LEU A 102 2.82 11.13 1.08
CA LEU A 102 2.54 10.25 -0.05
C LEU A 102 1.15 10.49 -0.63
N ALA A 103 0.19 10.91 0.20
CA ALA A 103 -1.19 11.08 -0.22
C ALA A 103 -1.35 12.00 -1.44
N PRO A 104 -0.63 13.14 -1.54
CA PRO A 104 -0.78 14.03 -2.70
C PRO A 104 -0.38 13.42 -4.03
N VAL A 105 0.42 12.35 -4.03
CA VAL A 105 0.86 11.69 -5.27
C VAL A 105 0.05 10.43 -5.57
N CYS A 106 -0.89 10.07 -4.71
CA CYS A 106 -1.80 8.94 -4.90
C CYS A 106 -3.16 9.44 -5.39
N GLU A 107 -3.87 8.60 -6.13
CA GLU A 107 -5.22 8.94 -6.57
C GLU A 107 -6.24 8.89 -5.43
N GLY A 108 -6.00 8.03 -4.45
CA GLY A 108 -6.90 7.89 -3.31
C GLY A 108 -6.18 7.32 -2.11
N VAL A 109 -6.81 7.47 -0.95
CA VAL A 109 -6.28 7.02 0.32
C VAL A 109 -7.39 6.32 1.09
N ILE A 110 -7.09 5.14 1.64
CA ILE A 110 -8.01 4.38 2.48
C ILE A 110 -7.37 4.28 3.86
N ILE A 111 -8.06 4.73 4.88
CA ILE A 111 -7.51 4.85 6.23
C ILE A 111 -8.46 4.18 7.23
N GLY A 112 -7.91 3.35 8.11
CA GLY A 112 -8.63 2.90 9.30
C GLY A 112 -9.55 1.70 9.11
N MET A 113 -9.48 1.02 8.00
CA MET A 113 -10.36 -0.12 7.69
C MET A 113 -9.70 -1.48 8.00
N GLY A 114 -8.60 -1.48 8.74
CA GLY A 114 -7.86 -2.70 9.00
C GLY A 114 -7.32 -3.30 7.73
N LEU A 115 -7.14 -4.61 7.70
CA LEU A 115 -6.68 -5.30 6.50
C LEU A 115 -7.66 -5.16 5.33
N ASP A 116 -8.95 -4.93 5.62
CA ASP A 116 -9.95 -4.78 4.57
C ASP A 116 -9.67 -3.61 3.64
N GLY A 117 -8.83 -2.66 4.06
CA GLY A 117 -8.40 -1.56 3.20
C GLY A 117 -7.78 -2.02 1.90
N TYR A 118 -7.04 -3.14 1.93
CA TYR A 118 -6.44 -3.69 0.72
C TYR A 118 -7.50 -4.23 -0.24
N ARG A 119 -8.52 -4.92 0.29
CA ARG A 119 -9.63 -5.41 -0.54
C ARG A 119 -10.36 -4.24 -1.20
N LEU A 120 -10.60 -3.17 -0.46
CA LEU A 120 -11.26 -1.99 -0.99
C LEU A 120 -10.45 -1.33 -2.10
N ALA A 121 -9.13 -1.24 -1.93
CA ALA A 121 -8.25 -0.71 -2.96
C ALA A 121 -8.29 -1.56 -4.23
N LEU A 122 -8.19 -2.88 -4.09
CA LEU A 122 -8.23 -3.79 -5.23
C LEU A 122 -9.59 -3.77 -5.91
N ALA A 123 -10.68 -3.65 -5.15
CA ALA A 123 -12.02 -3.54 -5.71
C ALA A 123 -12.14 -2.28 -6.57
N ASN A 124 -11.60 -1.17 -6.11
CA ASN A 124 -11.59 0.07 -6.89
C ASN A 124 -10.81 -0.10 -8.19
N LEU A 125 -9.58 -0.65 -8.09
CA LEU A 125 -8.74 -0.85 -9.26
C LEU A 125 -9.38 -1.83 -10.24
N SER A 126 -9.95 -2.91 -9.74
CA SER A 126 -10.61 -3.93 -10.57
C SER A 126 -11.79 -3.36 -11.34
N SER A 127 -12.53 -2.42 -10.75
CA SER A 127 -13.70 -1.82 -11.39
C SER A 127 -13.34 -0.96 -12.61
N ARG A 128 -12.08 -0.58 -12.75
CA ARG A 128 -11.62 0.26 -13.87
C ARG A 128 -11.46 -0.51 -15.17
N ARG A 129 -11.63 -1.83 -15.14
CA ARG A 129 -11.53 -2.68 -16.33
C ARG A 129 -12.77 -2.66 -17.22
N VAL A 130 -13.78 -2.03 -16.77
CA VAL A 130 -15.07 -1.96 -17.49
C VAL A 130 -14.99 -0.99 -18.66
#